data_c6de6d97680ccd099ef27541d76ce52e
#
_entry.id   c6de6d97680ccd099ef27541d76ce52e
#
_cell.length_a   1.000
_cell.length_b   1.000
_cell.length_c   1.000
_cell.angle_alpha   90.00
_cell.angle_beta   90.00
_cell.angle_gamma   90.00
#
_symmetry.space_group_name_H-M   'P 1'
#
loop_
_entity.id
_entity.type
_entity.pdbx_description
1 polymer ?
#
loop_
_entity_poly.entity_id
_entity_poly.type
_entity_poly.pdbx_seq_one_letter_code
_entity_poly.pdbx_strand_id
1 'polypeptide(L)'
;MTSGNGGSNPGSGGSNTTGSGGSNSTGTGGGSSATGGAGGAFSGTNPPGYYSTKDWSVNSVDWHGCVWTGKDSTVTGSTTSVTPQDFTAASKEGGPYEVMGTVYNDYNAVALLGFNLNEAPTANAQQCKYNAAAASQAGPPAATIPSSATGIAVNWSAKKAPPTSFRIQLQSADGATNPNDTWCATITDAQGPSFVPFTNFYQKCYYLNTTMSPGMQFDPKQNSIDAVAFLVPGTTGMVAPFDFTITGFAPGTSKSDAPGGAAACGMAAGTIGSSTSSDAASFQRAAVTGSDCHTYIVQNNNWGNPTGSAQVLNYAGTGFTVVSSTGSGSSAPASFPSTYVGANGNIANGTYNTWSDTGLPKQVSAIKSAMTSFGWSGGASNGQFNATYDVWFAKTPPSAGTYNDGVSGFLMVWLYKPSNFHPIGNSAIRQATIAGHTWDVWAGPRGSGQGNTGGVNDGAGRPVISYVISGASLPSLSFDLKDFINDAVTNGASDMQKGQSGITQAFSSSWYLTDVFAGFEIWNGGDATGLKSTGFSIAVK
;
A
#
# COMPACT_ATOMS: atom_id res chain seq x y z
N MET A 1 11.31 -7.24 62.10
CA MET A 1 12.59 -6.59 62.46
C MET A 1 13.47 -6.82 61.26
N THR A 2 13.69 -5.91 60.40
CA THR A 2 14.22 -4.58 60.37
C THR A 2 13.72 -3.86 59.10
N SER A 3 13.38 -2.65 59.29
CA SER A 3 12.98 -1.66 58.33
C SER A 3 14.11 -1.34 57.32
N GLY A 4 13.75 -1.25 56.06
CA GLY A 4 14.60 -0.73 54.97
C GLY A 4 13.84 0.36 54.25
N ASN A 5 14.34 1.55 54.33
CA ASN A 5 13.81 2.84 53.86
C ASN A 5 13.50 2.89 52.38
N GLY A 6 12.35 3.44 52.06
CA GLY A 6 11.97 3.86 50.73
C GLY A 6 12.81 5.03 50.23
N GLY A 7 13.50 4.83 49.14
CA GLY A 7 14.08 5.89 48.34
C GLY A 7 13.04 6.41 47.37
N SER A 8 12.54 7.60 47.64
CA SER A 8 11.76 8.40 46.67
C SER A 8 12.70 8.88 45.57
N ASN A 9 12.58 8.32 44.42
CA ASN A 9 13.22 8.82 43.19
C ASN A 9 12.28 9.87 42.57
N PRO A 10 12.63 11.14 42.50
CA PRO A 10 11.92 12.07 41.67
C PRO A 10 12.25 11.75 40.21
N GLY A 11 11.30 11.13 39.53
CA GLY A 11 11.40 10.97 38.09
C GLY A 11 11.42 12.32 37.41
N SER A 12 12.60 12.83 37.12
CA SER A 12 12.76 13.92 36.16
C SER A 12 12.34 13.38 34.81
N GLY A 13 11.17 13.81 34.35
CA GLY A 13 10.74 13.54 32.99
C GLY A 13 11.79 14.00 32.02
N GLY A 14 12.27 13.09 31.19
CA GLY A 14 13.17 13.44 30.11
C GLY A 14 12.46 14.46 29.23
N SER A 15 12.96 15.70 29.22
CA SER A 15 12.52 16.68 28.27
C SER A 15 12.89 16.17 26.89
N ASN A 16 11.90 15.85 26.07
CA ASN A 16 12.07 15.60 24.66
C ASN A 16 12.63 16.89 24.04
N THR A 17 13.92 16.93 23.78
CA THR A 17 14.47 17.98 22.93
C THR A 17 14.02 17.70 21.52
N THR A 18 12.89 18.25 21.19
CA THR A 18 12.39 18.30 19.83
C THR A 18 13.29 19.24 19.04
N GLY A 19 13.83 18.74 17.95
CA GLY A 19 14.39 19.60 16.92
C GLY A 19 13.25 20.39 16.30
N SER A 20 12.96 21.58 16.81
CA SER A 20 12.06 22.51 16.13
C SER A 20 12.81 23.07 14.93
N GLY A 21 12.26 22.87 13.72
CA GLY A 21 12.76 23.52 12.53
C GLY A 21 12.65 25.03 12.69
N GLY A 22 13.78 25.69 12.98
CA GLY A 22 13.78 27.10 13.26
C GLY A 22 13.60 27.94 12.02
N SER A 23 12.60 28.78 12.02
CA SER A 23 12.55 29.93 11.13
C SER A 23 13.39 31.05 11.72
N ASN A 24 14.53 31.38 11.08
CA ASN A 24 15.29 32.56 11.38
C ASN A 24 14.66 33.76 10.66
N SER A 25 13.91 34.60 11.36
CA SER A 25 13.60 35.93 10.89
C SER A 25 14.13 36.97 11.88
N THR A 26 15.29 37.52 11.63
CA THR A 26 15.67 38.82 12.15
C THR A 26 15.02 39.89 11.28
N GLY A 27 13.90 40.38 11.71
CA GLY A 27 13.17 41.49 11.08
C GLY A 27 12.65 42.40 12.16
N THR A 28 13.24 43.60 12.28
CA THR A 28 12.83 44.69 13.15
C THR A 28 11.46 45.23 12.73
N GLY A 29 10.52 45.27 13.67
CA GLY A 29 9.55 46.33 13.87
C GLY A 29 8.41 46.50 12.90
N GLY A 30 7.18 46.35 13.37
CA GLY A 30 5.99 46.87 12.75
C GLY A 30 4.76 46.07 13.06
N GLY A 31 4.02 46.45 14.12
CA GLY A 31 2.76 45.79 14.43
C GLY A 31 1.68 46.04 13.36
N SER A 32 1.00 44.99 12.97
CA SER A 32 -0.36 45.07 12.42
C SER A 32 -1.06 43.73 12.65
N SER A 33 -2.19 43.81 13.31
CA SER A 33 -3.15 42.73 13.54
C SER A 33 -3.53 42.06 12.24
N ALA A 34 -3.17 40.79 12.10
CA ALA A 34 -3.62 39.96 10.98
C ALA A 34 -4.98 39.36 11.30
N THR A 35 -6.01 39.86 10.69
CA THR A 35 -7.30 39.19 10.46
C THR A 35 -7.07 37.94 9.63
N GLY A 36 -7.64 36.80 10.05
CA GLY A 36 -7.54 35.53 9.38
C GLY A 36 -7.93 35.63 7.89
N GLY A 37 -6.93 35.49 7.01
CA GLY A 37 -7.12 35.39 5.57
C GLY A 37 -7.23 33.94 5.15
N ALA A 38 -8.25 33.65 4.37
CA ALA A 38 -8.41 32.37 3.67
C ALA A 38 -7.14 32.05 2.87
N GLY A 39 -6.67 30.79 3.01
CA GLY A 39 -5.46 30.31 2.39
C GLY A 39 -5.45 30.49 0.87
N GLY A 40 -4.62 31.43 0.39
CA GLY A 40 -4.30 31.55 -1.01
C GLY A 40 -3.46 30.35 -1.44
N ALA A 41 -3.78 29.80 -2.61
CA ALA A 41 -3.01 28.74 -3.24
C ALA A 41 -1.56 29.20 -3.41
N PHE A 42 -0.63 28.44 -2.83
CA PHE A 42 0.79 28.65 -2.97
C PHE A 42 1.21 28.28 -4.40
N SER A 43 1.81 29.16 -5.15
CA SER A 43 2.26 28.97 -6.54
C SER A 43 3.78 28.92 -6.70
N GLY A 44 4.52 28.67 -5.61
CA GLY A 44 5.98 28.57 -5.61
C GLY A 44 6.47 27.15 -5.36
N THR A 45 7.68 26.83 -5.78
CA THR A 45 8.36 25.59 -5.40
C THR A 45 8.61 25.59 -3.90
N ASN A 46 8.23 24.51 -3.22
CA ASN A 46 8.50 24.33 -1.81
C ASN A 46 10.03 24.29 -1.55
N PRO A 47 10.52 24.83 -0.42
CA PRO A 47 11.93 24.72 -0.10
C PRO A 47 12.33 23.24 0.15
N PRO A 48 13.60 22.86 -0.06
CA PRO A 48 14.08 21.52 0.25
C PRO A 48 13.75 21.14 1.71
N GLY A 49 13.29 19.90 1.93
CA GLY A 49 12.89 19.41 3.24
C GLY A 49 11.48 19.82 3.68
N TYR A 50 10.74 20.49 2.81
CA TYR A 50 9.35 20.84 3.04
C TYR A 50 8.41 19.83 2.36
N TYR A 51 7.28 19.52 2.96
CA TYR A 51 6.28 18.63 2.44
C TYR A 51 4.88 19.28 2.44
N SER A 52 3.99 18.74 1.63
CA SER A 52 2.57 19.01 1.69
C SER A 52 1.79 17.71 1.49
N THR A 53 0.70 17.53 2.21
CA THR A 53 -0.22 16.40 1.99
C THR A 53 -0.86 16.43 0.60
N LYS A 54 -0.87 17.58 -0.06
CA LYS A 54 -1.28 17.70 -1.48
C LYS A 54 -0.33 16.96 -2.41
N ASP A 55 0.96 16.93 -2.10
CA ASP A 55 1.97 16.18 -2.86
C ASP A 55 1.69 14.67 -2.80
N TRP A 56 0.96 14.23 -1.79
CA TRP A 56 0.51 12.86 -1.59
C TRP A 56 -0.94 12.62 -2.06
N SER A 57 -1.51 13.55 -2.83
CA SER A 57 -2.90 13.48 -3.33
C SER A 57 -3.97 13.43 -2.22
N VAL A 58 -3.68 13.97 -1.04
CA VAL A 58 -4.63 14.09 0.06
C VAL A 58 -5.43 15.38 -0.10
N ASN A 59 -6.74 15.23 -0.29
CA ASN A 59 -7.65 16.37 -0.46
C ASN A 59 -8.44 16.72 0.82
N SER A 60 -8.38 15.87 1.86
CA SER A 60 -9.15 16.06 3.10
C SER A 60 -8.54 17.09 4.04
N VAL A 61 -7.23 17.30 3.95
CA VAL A 61 -6.47 18.27 4.75
C VAL A 61 -5.34 18.87 3.93
N ASP A 62 -4.88 20.05 4.36
CA ASP A 62 -3.71 20.72 3.82
C ASP A 62 -2.64 20.81 4.93
N TRP A 63 -2.12 19.65 5.35
CA TRP A 63 -0.99 19.60 6.26
C TRP A 63 0.30 19.82 5.47
N HIS A 64 1.11 20.74 5.95
CA HIS A 64 2.34 21.12 5.27
C HIS A 64 3.35 21.72 6.25
N GLY A 65 4.63 21.57 5.97
CA GLY A 65 5.68 22.12 6.82
C GLY A 65 7.03 21.44 6.61
N CYS A 66 7.96 21.77 7.49
CA CYS A 66 9.29 21.17 7.50
C CYS A 66 9.30 19.74 8.01
N VAL A 67 10.11 18.91 7.35
CA VAL A 67 10.48 17.58 7.82
C VAL A 67 11.81 17.66 8.56
N TRP A 68 11.87 17.05 9.73
CA TRP A 68 13.03 17.11 10.59
C TRP A 68 13.32 15.75 11.25
N THR A 69 14.55 15.57 11.69
CA THR A 69 14.97 14.41 12.48
C THR A 69 15.44 14.85 13.86
N GLY A 70 15.30 13.95 14.82
CA GLY A 70 15.75 14.21 16.18
C GLY A 70 16.24 12.93 16.86
N LYS A 71 16.96 13.15 17.96
CA LYS A 71 17.43 12.07 18.84
C LYS A 71 17.47 12.55 20.27
N ASP A 72 17.55 11.61 21.20
CA ASP A 72 17.78 11.92 22.60
C ASP A 72 19.06 12.74 22.80
N SER A 73 18.95 13.81 23.60
CA SER A 73 20.09 14.67 23.98
C SER A 73 20.42 14.56 25.45
N THR A 74 19.57 13.93 26.26
CA THR A 74 19.66 13.90 27.73
C THR A 74 20.20 12.58 28.28
N VAL A 75 20.29 11.53 27.45
CA VAL A 75 20.79 10.22 27.88
C VAL A 75 22.32 10.25 27.89
N THR A 76 22.91 10.18 29.08
CA THR A 76 24.37 10.19 29.25
C THR A 76 25.01 8.99 28.59
N GLY A 77 25.98 9.22 27.71
CA GLY A 77 26.66 8.16 26.96
C GLY A 77 25.88 7.59 25.77
N SER A 78 24.74 8.20 25.40
CA SER A 78 23.96 7.76 24.25
C SER A 78 24.78 7.81 22.95
N THR A 79 24.71 6.71 22.22
CA THR A 79 25.27 6.57 20.86
C THR A 79 24.17 6.58 19.79
N THR A 80 22.97 7.06 20.14
CA THR A 80 21.86 7.20 19.18
C THR A 80 22.27 8.04 17.99
N SER A 81 22.03 7.53 16.80
CA SER A 81 22.32 8.19 15.53
C SER A 81 21.09 8.19 14.63
N VAL A 82 20.94 9.27 13.85
CA VAL A 82 19.90 9.41 12.84
C VAL A 82 20.54 10.02 11.59
N THR A 83 20.27 9.44 10.44
CA THR A 83 20.72 9.92 9.13
C THR A 83 19.55 9.86 8.14
N PRO A 84 19.28 10.93 7.36
CA PRO A 84 19.97 12.23 7.40
C PRO A 84 19.66 13.02 8.68
N GLN A 85 20.48 14.01 8.99
CA GLN A 85 20.19 14.94 10.10
C GLN A 85 19.11 15.96 9.73
N ASP A 86 18.98 16.27 8.45
CA ASP A 86 17.90 17.05 7.87
C ASP A 86 17.67 16.63 6.41
N PHE A 87 16.61 17.12 5.80
CA PHE A 87 16.22 16.79 4.42
C PHE A 87 16.52 17.90 3.42
N THR A 88 17.26 18.93 3.79
CA THR A 88 17.51 20.08 2.91
C THR A 88 18.44 19.79 1.74
N ALA A 89 19.31 18.78 1.87
CA ALA A 89 20.29 18.42 0.84
C ALA A 89 19.89 17.18 0.01
N ALA A 90 19.06 16.29 0.54
CA ALA A 90 18.87 14.95 0.00
C ALA A 90 17.43 14.66 -0.48
N SER A 91 16.45 15.49 -0.13
CA SER A 91 15.06 15.18 -0.40
C SER A 91 14.53 15.86 -1.64
N LYS A 92 13.85 15.08 -2.44
CA LYS A 92 12.90 15.59 -3.41
C LYS A 92 11.70 16.17 -2.64
N GLU A 93 11.12 17.22 -3.18
CA GLU A 93 9.82 17.70 -2.76
C GLU A 93 8.81 16.54 -2.65
N GLY A 94 8.09 16.43 -1.53
CA GLY A 94 7.05 15.41 -1.35
C GLY A 94 7.51 14.02 -0.88
N GLY A 95 8.78 13.82 -0.59
CA GLY A 95 9.31 12.53 -0.10
C GLY A 95 9.69 11.53 -1.20
N PRO A 96 9.86 10.24 -0.90
CA PRO A 96 9.76 9.59 0.41
C PRO A 96 10.85 10.02 1.40
N TYR A 97 10.53 9.98 2.69
CA TYR A 97 11.44 10.40 3.76
C TYR A 97 12.03 9.17 4.45
N GLU A 98 13.22 8.80 4.03
CA GLU A 98 13.97 7.66 4.59
C GLU A 98 14.89 8.12 5.71
N VAL A 99 14.85 7.40 6.82
CA VAL A 99 15.78 7.60 7.95
C VAL A 99 16.34 6.28 8.42
N MET A 100 17.65 6.30 8.73
CA MET A 100 18.37 5.15 9.25
C MET A 100 19.28 5.55 10.40
N GLY A 101 19.64 4.58 11.20
CA GLY A 101 20.55 4.81 12.30
C GLY A 101 20.56 3.70 13.33
N THR A 102 20.92 4.07 14.54
CA THR A 102 20.92 3.19 15.71
C THR A 102 20.29 3.90 16.89
N VAL A 103 19.57 3.17 17.73
CA VAL A 103 19.08 3.69 19.00
C VAL A 103 19.85 3.05 20.13
N TYR A 104 20.29 3.84 21.08
CA TYR A 104 21.01 3.40 22.25
C TYR A 104 20.14 2.51 23.14
N ASN A 105 20.76 1.60 23.87
CA ASN A 105 20.09 0.59 24.69
C ASN A 105 19.58 1.11 26.06
N ASP A 106 18.91 2.22 26.03
CA ASP A 106 18.24 2.84 27.18
C ASP A 106 16.79 3.19 26.82
N TYR A 107 15.86 2.98 27.75
CA TYR A 107 14.44 3.32 27.51
C TYR A 107 14.18 4.81 27.28
N ASN A 108 15.09 5.68 27.72
CA ASN A 108 14.99 7.11 27.47
C ASN A 108 15.61 7.52 26.14
N ALA A 109 16.32 6.62 25.48
CA ALA A 109 16.88 6.86 24.16
C ALA A 109 15.79 6.81 23.09
N VAL A 110 15.83 7.72 22.15
CA VAL A 110 14.89 7.79 21.03
C VAL A 110 15.56 8.34 19.78
N ALA A 111 15.19 7.80 18.64
CA ALA A 111 15.40 8.39 17.32
C ALA A 111 14.05 8.70 16.69
N LEU A 112 13.92 9.81 15.99
CA LEU A 112 12.64 10.22 15.44
C LEU A 112 12.77 10.94 14.09
N LEU A 113 11.68 10.84 13.31
CA LEU A 113 11.41 11.60 12.09
C LEU A 113 10.12 12.38 12.33
N GLY A 114 10.15 13.69 12.22
CA GLY A 114 9.02 14.57 12.51
C GLY A 114 8.60 15.43 11.33
N PHE A 115 7.34 15.85 11.36
CA PHE A 115 6.66 16.61 10.33
C PHE A 115 5.83 17.72 11.00
N ASN A 116 6.16 18.97 10.71
CA ASN A 116 5.31 20.10 11.11
C ASN A 116 4.06 20.13 10.24
N LEU A 117 2.89 20.49 10.78
CA LEU A 117 1.61 20.28 10.09
C LEU A 117 0.99 21.53 9.49
N ASN A 118 1.37 22.72 9.94
CA ASN A 118 0.76 23.98 9.48
C ASN A 118 1.77 25.12 9.45
N GLU A 119 2.95 24.82 8.92
CA GLU A 119 4.05 25.77 8.81
C GLU A 119 4.06 26.37 7.41
N ALA A 120 3.85 27.68 7.31
CA ALA A 120 3.87 28.37 6.03
C ALA A 120 5.27 28.30 5.38
N PRO A 121 5.37 27.99 4.07
CA PRO A 121 6.64 28.02 3.38
C PRO A 121 7.16 29.46 3.32
N THR A 122 8.41 29.63 3.69
CA THR A 122 9.11 30.89 3.48
C THR A 122 10.05 30.75 2.28
N ALA A 123 10.32 31.83 1.58
CA ALA A 123 11.21 31.85 0.42
C ALA A 123 12.70 31.55 0.78
N ASN A 124 12.98 31.17 2.03
CA ASN A 124 14.34 30.95 2.51
C ASN A 124 14.70 29.45 2.42
N ALA A 125 15.68 29.11 1.60
CA ALA A 125 16.23 27.76 1.45
C ALA A 125 16.82 27.16 2.76
N GLN A 126 16.92 27.94 3.83
CA GLN A 126 17.39 27.50 5.15
C GLN A 126 16.25 27.16 6.12
N GLN A 127 15.00 27.29 5.71
CA GLN A 127 13.83 27.15 6.59
C GLN A 127 13.79 25.79 7.31
N CYS A 128 13.98 24.70 6.58
CA CYS A 128 13.91 23.35 7.11
C CYS A 128 15.28 22.82 7.57
N LYS A 129 16.27 23.68 7.72
CA LYS A 129 17.59 23.27 8.19
C LYS A 129 17.58 23.08 9.71
N TYR A 130 18.12 21.97 10.17
CA TYR A 130 18.27 21.72 11.60
C TYR A 130 19.02 22.88 12.27
N ASN A 131 18.39 23.48 13.28
CA ASN A 131 19.00 24.52 14.10
C ASN A 131 18.84 24.15 15.59
N ALA A 132 19.94 23.66 16.17
CA ALA A 132 19.97 23.28 17.58
C ALA A 132 19.65 24.45 18.57
N ALA A 133 19.74 25.71 18.11
CA ALA A 133 19.41 26.87 18.91
C ALA A 133 17.92 27.25 18.91
N ALA A 134 17.11 26.59 18.07
CA ALA A 134 15.68 26.91 17.89
C ALA A 134 14.75 26.15 18.85
N ALA A 135 15.28 25.40 19.81
CA ALA A 135 14.50 24.64 20.80
C ALA A 135 13.60 25.50 21.73
N SER A 136 13.58 26.81 21.53
CA SER A 136 12.77 27.76 22.30
C SER A 136 11.74 28.54 21.46
N GLN A 137 11.53 28.19 20.20
CA GLN A 137 10.53 28.88 19.38
C GLN A 137 9.17 28.20 19.52
N ALA A 138 8.11 28.99 19.53
CA ALA A 138 6.75 28.49 19.45
C ALA A 138 6.60 27.59 18.19
N GLY A 139 5.95 26.45 18.35
CA GLY A 139 5.65 25.57 17.24
C GLY A 139 4.77 26.25 16.18
N PRO A 140 4.62 25.63 15.01
CA PRO A 140 3.73 26.15 13.98
C PRO A 140 2.27 26.20 14.51
N PRO A 141 1.40 27.00 13.88
CA PRO A 141 0.00 27.02 14.25
C PRO A 141 -0.64 25.62 14.16
N ALA A 142 -1.60 25.36 15.03
CA ALA A 142 -2.30 24.08 15.07
C ALA A 142 -2.93 23.73 13.72
N ALA A 143 -2.83 22.47 13.35
CA ALA A 143 -3.41 21.93 12.13
C ALA A 143 -4.86 21.48 12.35
N THR A 144 -5.68 21.58 11.32
CA THR A 144 -7.07 21.11 11.36
C THR A 144 -7.13 19.60 11.23
N ILE A 145 -7.85 18.94 12.10
CA ILE A 145 -8.24 17.53 12.00
C ILE A 145 -9.68 17.46 11.51
N PRO A 146 -10.00 16.80 10.40
CA PRO A 146 -11.38 16.64 9.94
C PRO A 146 -12.24 15.94 10.99
N SER A 147 -13.46 16.40 11.20
CA SER A 147 -14.38 15.81 12.17
C SER A 147 -14.78 14.36 11.86
N SER A 148 -14.62 13.94 10.62
CA SER A 148 -14.84 12.55 10.17
C SER A 148 -13.65 11.63 10.47
N ALA A 149 -12.46 12.18 10.73
CA ALA A 149 -11.29 11.35 10.99
C ALA A 149 -11.36 10.68 12.36
N THR A 150 -11.02 9.41 12.41
CA THR A 150 -10.99 8.59 13.63
C THR A 150 -9.59 8.13 14.01
N GLY A 151 -8.57 8.48 13.22
CA GLY A 151 -7.18 8.12 13.46
C GLY A 151 -6.25 8.71 12.42
N ILE A 152 -4.99 8.26 12.44
CA ILE A 152 -3.98 8.58 11.44
C ILE A 152 -3.72 7.34 10.58
N ALA A 153 -3.87 7.49 9.28
CA ALA A 153 -3.43 6.53 8.30
C ALA A 153 -2.01 6.89 7.84
N VAL A 154 -1.11 5.93 7.79
CA VAL A 154 0.29 6.13 7.42
C VAL A 154 0.75 5.06 6.44
N ASN A 155 1.46 5.49 5.42
CA ASN A 155 2.15 4.60 4.49
C ASN A 155 3.65 4.64 4.77
N TRP A 156 4.23 3.46 5.05
CA TRP A 156 5.61 3.33 5.46
C TRP A 156 6.20 1.97 5.10
N SER A 157 7.51 1.90 5.04
CA SER A 157 8.25 0.66 4.81
C SER A 157 9.50 0.63 5.67
N ALA A 158 10.07 -0.54 5.87
CA ALA A 158 11.33 -0.69 6.58
C ALA A 158 12.25 -1.68 5.86
N LYS A 159 13.49 -1.28 5.59
CA LYS A 159 14.56 -2.17 5.15
C LYS A 159 15.16 -2.95 6.31
N LYS A 160 15.17 -2.32 7.50
CA LYS A 160 15.42 -2.97 8.79
C LYS A 160 14.27 -2.63 9.70
N ALA A 161 13.57 -3.65 10.15
CA ALA A 161 12.45 -3.46 11.06
C ALA A 161 12.87 -2.60 12.25
N PRO A 162 12.12 -1.56 12.57
CA PRO A 162 12.30 -0.88 13.84
C PRO A 162 12.17 -1.89 14.98
N PRO A 163 12.83 -1.70 16.10
CA PRO A 163 12.59 -2.55 17.27
C PRO A 163 11.10 -2.56 17.59
N THR A 164 10.63 -3.57 18.30
CA THR A 164 9.23 -3.97 18.53
C THR A 164 8.26 -2.89 19.03
N SER A 165 8.69 -1.66 19.12
CA SER A 165 7.94 -0.51 19.66
C SER A 165 7.92 0.71 18.73
N PHE A 166 7.94 0.52 17.41
CA PHE A 166 7.77 1.62 16.47
C PHE A 166 6.48 2.41 16.77
N ARG A 167 6.59 3.72 16.91
CA ARG A 167 5.49 4.57 17.41
C ARG A 167 5.25 5.76 16.51
N ILE A 168 4.01 6.21 16.53
CA ILE A 168 3.60 7.51 16.00
C ILE A 168 3.25 8.43 17.17
N GLN A 169 3.67 9.68 17.12
CA GLN A 169 3.43 10.71 18.12
C GLN A 169 2.68 11.88 17.50
N LEU A 170 1.67 12.37 18.20
CA LEU A 170 0.99 13.64 17.95
C LEU A 170 1.51 14.65 18.96
N GLN A 171 1.80 15.87 18.53
CA GLN A 171 2.36 16.91 19.35
C GLN A 171 1.57 18.19 19.18
N SER A 172 1.23 18.87 20.29
CA SER A 172 0.67 20.21 20.26
C SER A 172 1.78 21.27 20.26
N ALA A 173 1.42 22.51 20.03
CA ALA A 173 2.35 23.64 20.01
C ALA A 173 3.25 23.74 21.27
N ASP A 174 2.76 23.29 22.40
CA ASP A 174 3.51 23.27 23.66
C ASP A 174 4.20 21.93 23.95
N GLY A 175 3.95 20.92 23.11
CA GLY A 175 4.43 19.55 23.31
C GLY A 175 5.95 19.42 23.33
N ALA A 176 6.67 20.34 22.70
CA ALA A 176 8.13 20.42 22.75
C ALA A 176 8.68 20.70 24.15
N THR A 177 7.93 21.47 24.94
CA THR A 177 8.32 21.94 26.28
C THR A 177 7.49 21.29 27.38
N ASN A 178 6.28 20.82 27.05
CA ASN A 178 5.36 20.18 27.98
C ASN A 178 5.08 18.73 27.53
N PRO A 179 5.66 17.71 28.18
CA PRO A 179 5.46 16.32 27.80
C PRO A 179 4.01 15.84 27.97
N ASN A 180 3.14 16.62 28.64
CA ASN A 180 1.71 16.31 28.73
C ASN A 180 0.93 16.71 27.48
N ASP A 181 1.53 17.47 26.56
CA ASP A 181 0.92 17.90 25.31
C ASP A 181 1.42 17.07 24.11
N THR A 182 1.92 15.89 24.40
CA THR A 182 2.28 14.86 23.42
C THR A 182 1.53 13.57 23.68
N TRP A 183 1.03 12.98 22.61
CA TRP A 183 0.33 11.69 22.66
C TRP A 183 0.99 10.75 21.67
N CYS A 184 1.15 9.50 22.05
CA CYS A 184 1.70 8.52 21.13
C CYS A 184 1.00 7.17 21.18
N ALA A 185 1.17 6.40 20.10
CA ALA A 185 0.62 5.07 19.93
C ALA A 185 1.64 4.17 19.23
N THR A 186 1.56 2.86 19.46
CA THR A 186 2.36 1.88 18.76
C THR A 186 1.78 1.57 17.39
N ILE A 187 2.61 1.55 16.35
CA ILE A 187 2.27 1.00 15.05
C ILE A 187 2.50 -0.51 15.13
N THR A 188 1.43 -1.30 14.99
CA THR A 188 1.48 -2.75 15.16
C THR A 188 1.73 -3.52 13.87
N ASP A 189 1.51 -2.89 12.73
CA ASP A 189 1.79 -3.51 11.43
C ASP A 189 3.31 -3.61 11.20
N ALA A 190 3.75 -4.67 10.57
CA ALA A 190 5.16 -4.88 10.24
C ALA A 190 5.65 -3.94 9.12
N GLN A 191 4.72 -3.48 8.28
CA GLN A 191 4.90 -2.49 7.21
C GLN A 191 3.54 -1.82 6.95
N GLY A 192 3.54 -0.61 6.33
CA GLY A 192 2.32 0.08 5.93
C GLY A 192 1.67 -0.51 4.67
N PRO A 193 0.44 -0.10 4.36
CA PRO A 193 -0.29 0.94 5.07
C PRO A 193 -0.75 0.50 6.47
N SER A 194 -0.71 1.43 7.40
CA SER A 194 -1.16 1.26 8.78
C SER A 194 -2.24 2.28 9.10
N PHE A 195 -3.11 1.94 10.05
CA PHE A 195 -4.08 2.88 10.61
C PHE A 195 -4.00 2.83 12.13
N VAL A 196 -3.80 3.98 12.75
CA VAL A 196 -3.70 4.10 14.20
C VAL A 196 -4.88 4.95 14.69
N PRO A 197 -5.89 4.34 15.34
CA PRO A 197 -7.05 5.06 15.86
C PRO A 197 -6.64 6.10 16.92
N PHE A 198 -7.32 7.24 16.96
CA PHE A 198 -7.09 8.26 18.01
C PHE A 198 -7.27 7.71 19.42
N THR A 199 -8.11 6.69 19.58
CA THR A 199 -8.30 5.99 20.84
C THR A 199 -7.08 5.24 21.36
N ASN A 200 -6.06 5.05 20.54
CA ASN A 200 -4.80 4.39 20.92
C ASN A 200 -3.71 5.38 21.36
N PHE A 201 -3.94 6.68 21.21
CA PHE A 201 -2.95 7.70 21.56
C PHE A 201 -3.13 8.16 23.01
N TYR A 202 -2.04 8.07 23.78
CA TYR A 202 -2.00 8.46 25.20
C TYR A 202 -0.76 9.31 25.48
N GLN A 203 -0.88 10.21 26.47
CA GLN A 203 0.17 11.16 26.86
C GLN A 203 1.49 10.50 27.29
N LYS A 204 1.43 9.34 27.90
CA LYS A 204 2.60 8.64 28.46
C LYS A 204 2.87 7.35 27.71
N CYS A 205 3.02 7.44 26.39
CA CYS A 205 3.18 6.26 25.54
C CYS A 205 4.43 5.42 25.84
N TYR A 206 5.44 6.00 26.46
CA TYR A 206 6.61 5.24 26.93
C TYR A 206 6.28 4.28 28.07
N TYR A 207 5.13 4.44 28.71
CA TYR A 207 4.62 3.52 29.73
C TYR A 207 3.62 2.48 29.20
N LEU A 208 3.32 2.44 27.93
CA LEU A 208 2.31 1.53 27.34
C LEU A 208 2.55 0.04 27.62
N ASN A 209 3.77 -0.35 27.97
CA ASN A 209 4.12 -1.72 28.34
C ASN A 209 4.25 -1.93 29.84
N THR A 210 3.80 -1.01 30.66
CA THR A 210 3.91 -1.07 32.12
C THR A 210 2.51 -1.06 32.77
N THR A 211 2.45 -1.38 34.05
CA THR A 211 1.23 -1.29 34.86
C THR A 211 0.86 0.16 35.23
N MET A 212 1.62 1.14 34.76
CA MET A 212 1.38 2.55 35.04
C MET A 212 0.28 3.11 34.14
N SER A 213 -0.47 4.08 34.64
CA SER A 213 -1.50 4.78 33.85
C SER A 213 -0.87 5.44 32.62
N PRO A 214 -1.40 5.22 31.42
CA PRO A 214 -0.87 5.82 30.19
C PRO A 214 -1.13 7.34 30.08
N GLY A 215 -1.75 7.97 31.07
CA GLY A 215 -2.16 9.37 31.04
C GLY A 215 -3.47 9.58 30.29
N MET A 216 -3.74 10.83 29.89
CA MET A 216 -4.96 11.16 29.14
C MET A 216 -4.88 10.66 27.70
N GLN A 217 -6.01 10.19 27.21
CA GLN A 217 -6.18 9.81 25.81
C GLN A 217 -6.32 11.08 24.94
N PHE A 218 -5.85 11.01 23.71
CA PHE A 218 -6.05 12.07 22.73
C PHE A 218 -7.53 12.17 22.32
N ASP A 219 -8.07 13.39 22.37
CA ASP A 219 -9.39 13.74 21.86
C ASP A 219 -9.24 14.81 20.76
N PRO A 220 -9.49 14.48 19.49
CA PRO A 220 -9.32 15.43 18.38
C PRO A 220 -10.28 16.62 18.44
N LYS A 221 -11.30 16.60 19.31
CA LYS A 221 -12.22 17.71 19.53
C LYS A 221 -11.72 18.72 20.57
N GLN A 222 -10.80 18.29 21.43
CA GLN A 222 -10.28 19.11 22.54
C GLN A 222 -8.80 19.42 22.35
N ASN A 223 -8.08 18.55 21.69
CA ASN A 223 -6.64 18.66 21.53
C ASN A 223 -6.30 19.08 20.09
N SER A 224 -5.47 20.10 19.95
CA SER A 224 -4.89 20.51 18.68
C SER A 224 -3.51 19.90 18.51
N ILE A 225 -3.08 19.69 17.27
CA ILE A 225 -1.74 19.20 16.93
C ILE A 225 -1.05 20.14 15.96
N ASP A 226 0.24 20.27 16.09
CA ASP A 226 1.10 21.05 15.18
C ASP A 226 2.20 20.20 14.53
N ALA A 227 2.45 18.98 15.05
CA ALA A 227 3.40 18.05 14.48
C ALA A 227 2.97 16.58 14.63
N VAL A 228 3.44 15.76 13.70
CA VAL A 228 3.42 14.30 13.77
C VAL A 228 4.85 13.79 13.70
N ALA A 229 5.22 12.86 14.57
CA ALA A 229 6.54 12.24 14.55
C ALA A 229 6.46 10.71 14.60
N PHE A 230 7.43 10.05 13.97
CA PHE A 230 7.62 8.61 13.98
C PHE A 230 8.85 8.29 14.81
N LEU A 231 8.68 7.46 15.85
CA LEU A 231 9.69 7.24 16.88
C LEU A 231 10.17 5.79 16.89
N VAL A 232 11.48 5.64 17.01
CA VAL A 232 12.14 4.39 17.34
C VAL A 232 12.72 4.54 18.75
N PRO A 233 12.02 4.01 19.79
CA PRO A 233 12.54 4.09 21.16
C PRO A 233 13.62 3.04 21.39
N GLY A 234 14.54 3.34 22.29
CA GLY A 234 15.52 2.40 22.79
C GLY A 234 14.87 1.30 23.64
N THR A 235 15.56 0.17 23.75
CA THR A 235 15.16 -0.96 24.57
C THR A 235 16.34 -1.40 25.43
N THR A 236 16.08 -1.96 26.61
CA THR A 236 17.17 -2.55 27.42
C THR A 236 17.77 -3.76 26.71
N GLY A 237 19.09 -3.81 26.61
CA GLY A 237 19.80 -5.01 26.20
C GLY A 237 20.73 -4.85 25.02
N MET A 238 20.38 -4.11 23.97
CA MET A 238 21.28 -3.88 22.83
C MET A 238 20.95 -2.60 22.07
N VAL A 239 21.95 -2.03 21.45
CA VAL A 239 21.80 -0.97 20.44
C VAL A 239 21.08 -1.57 19.24
N ALA A 240 19.95 -0.99 18.86
CA ALA A 240 19.12 -1.49 17.77
C ALA A 240 19.27 -0.63 16.51
N PRO A 241 19.72 -1.22 15.39
CA PRO A 241 19.71 -0.53 14.10
C PRO A 241 18.29 -0.44 13.54
N PHE A 242 17.98 0.67 12.86
CA PHE A 242 16.73 0.88 12.14
C PHE A 242 16.99 1.47 10.76
N ASP A 243 16.05 1.25 9.85
CA ASP A 243 16.01 1.84 8.52
C ASP A 243 14.56 1.78 8.04
N PHE A 244 13.89 2.93 8.05
CA PHE A 244 12.50 3.03 7.63
C PHE A 244 12.24 4.27 6.77
N THR A 245 11.18 4.22 6.02
CA THR A 245 10.74 5.25 5.10
C THR A 245 9.28 5.59 5.38
N ILE A 246 8.95 6.87 5.55
CA ILE A 246 7.59 7.37 5.53
C ILE A 246 7.32 7.91 4.14
N THR A 247 6.31 7.35 3.48
CA THR A 247 5.88 7.78 2.15
C THR A 247 4.69 8.73 2.20
N GLY A 248 3.97 8.76 3.31
CA GLY A 248 2.92 9.72 3.55
C GLY A 248 2.05 9.36 4.75
N PHE A 249 1.33 10.33 5.27
CA PHE A 249 0.35 10.14 6.34
C PHE A 249 -0.76 11.19 6.23
N ALA A 250 -1.95 10.86 6.74
CA ALA A 250 -3.09 11.78 6.80
C ALA A 250 -4.08 11.35 7.90
N PRO A 251 -4.91 12.27 8.40
CA PRO A 251 -6.07 11.86 9.19
C PRO A 251 -7.06 11.10 8.31
N GLY A 252 -7.60 10.01 8.85
CA GLY A 252 -8.49 9.12 8.10
C GLY A 252 -9.36 8.26 9.00
N THR A 253 -10.01 7.27 8.41
CA THR A 253 -10.92 6.33 9.06
C THR A 253 -10.45 4.88 8.98
N SER A 254 -9.48 4.61 8.09
CA SER A 254 -8.99 3.26 7.80
C SER A 254 -7.59 3.27 7.16
N LYS A 255 -7.00 2.10 6.97
CA LYS A 255 -5.72 1.93 6.26
C LYS A 255 -5.75 2.41 4.81
N SER A 256 -6.90 2.37 4.16
CA SER A 256 -7.05 2.82 2.77
C SER A 256 -6.90 4.34 2.59
N ASP A 257 -6.96 5.09 3.69
CA ASP A 257 -6.77 6.54 3.67
C ASP A 257 -5.29 6.94 3.77
N ALA A 258 -4.37 5.96 3.88
CA ALA A 258 -2.94 6.21 3.96
C ALA A 258 -2.42 6.79 2.62
N PRO A 259 -1.93 8.02 2.62
CA PRO A 259 -1.47 8.69 1.42
C PRO A 259 -0.02 8.28 1.06
N GLY A 260 0.42 8.70 -0.09
CA GLY A 260 1.85 8.72 -0.41
C GLY A 260 2.38 7.49 -1.15
N GLY A 261 1.52 6.52 -1.47
CA GLY A 261 1.95 5.44 -2.36
C GLY A 261 2.20 5.91 -3.79
N ALA A 262 1.40 6.87 -4.22
CA ALA A 262 1.30 7.26 -5.63
C ALA A 262 2.38 8.23 -6.13
N ALA A 263 2.62 9.30 -5.41
CA ALA A 263 3.55 10.35 -5.85
C ALA A 263 5.02 10.00 -5.56
N ALA A 264 5.28 9.29 -4.45
CA ALA A 264 6.63 8.90 -4.05
C ALA A 264 7.29 7.90 -5.02
N CYS A 265 6.49 7.08 -5.70
CA CYS A 265 6.97 6.06 -6.62
C CYS A 265 6.89 6.47 -8.09
N GLY A 266 6.53 7.73 -8.39
CA GLY A 266 6.43 8.19 -9.78
C GLY A 266 5.32 7.48 -10.55
N MET A 267 4.12 7.36 -9.96
CA MET A 267 3.00 6.67 -10.61
C MET A 267 2.69 7.30 -11.96
N ALA A 268 2.87 6.53 -13.00
CA ALA A 268 2.48 6.93 -14.35
C ALA A 268 0.95 6.94 -14.49
N ALA A 269 0.45 7.94 -15.16
CA ALA A 269 -0.93 8.00 -15.61
C ALA A 269 -0.97 8.18 -17.13
N GLY A 270 -2.01 7.66 -17.77
CA GLY A 270 -2.14 7.78 -19.22
C GLY A 270 -3.36 7.05 -19.76
N THR A 271 -3.38 6.92 -21.07
CA THR A 271 -4.47 6.25 -21.79
C THR A 271 -3.91 5.13 -22.63
N ILE A 272 -4.57 3.99 -22.59
CA ILE A 272 -4.33 2.84 -23.47
C ILE A 272 -5.56 2.67 -24.33
N GLY A 273 -5.42 2.66 -25.64
CA GLY A 273 -6.52 2.45 -26.55
C GLY A 273 -6.17 1.40 -27.59
N SER A 274 -7.14 0.58 -27.96
CA SER A 274 -7.04 -0.33 -29.11
C SER A 274 -8.11 0.03 -30.11
N SER A 275 -7.69 0.35 -31.32
CA SER A 275 -8.61 0.66 -32.43
C SER A 275 -8.66 -0.43 -33.49
N THR A 276 -7.85 -1.49 -33.37
CA THR A 276 -7.77 -2.51 -34.41
C THR A 276 -7.40 -3.89 -33.84
N SER A 277 -7.85 -4.91 -34.52
CA SER A 277 -7.74 -6.32 -34.16
C SER A 277 -6.41 -7.00 -34.50
N SER A 278 -5.31 -6.27 -34.65
CA SER A 278 -4.00 -6.95 -34.71
C SER A 278 -3.61 -7.39 -33.30
N ASP A 279 -3.02 -8.56 -33.13
CA ASP A 279 -2.60 -9.09 -31.82
C ASP A 279 -1.78 -8.09 -31.02
N ALA A 280 -0.90 -7.34 -31.67
CA ALA A 280 -0.08 -6.30 -31.03
C ALA A 280 -0.92 -5.13 -30.49
N ALA A 281 -2.00 -4.74 -31.17
CA ALA A 281 -2.86 -3.65 -30.73
C ALA A 281 -3.84 -4.10 -29.63
N SER A 282 -4.28 -5.36 -29.65
CA SER A 282 -5.15 -5.95 -28.62
C SER A 282 -4.49 -5.97 -27.24
N PHE A 283 -3.16 -6.11 -27.20
CA PHE A 283 -2.37 -6.22 -25.99
C PHE A 283 -1.61 -4.94 -25.63
N GLN A 284 -2.13 -3.76 -25.98
CA GLN A 284 -1.52 -2.51 -25.54
C GLN A 284 -1.35 -2.46 -24.02
N ARG A 285 -0.18 -1.97 -23.57
CA ARG A 285 0.26 -2.02 -22.18
C ARG A 285 0.98 -0.76 -21.77
N ALA A 286 0.99 -0.53 -20.44
CA ALA A 286 1.83 0.47 -19.82
C ALA A 286 2.50 -0.14 -18.58
N ALA A 287 3.81 0.05 -18.46
CA ALA A 287 4.51 -0.19 -17.21
C ALA A 287 4.19 0.97 -16.26
N VAL A 288 3.79 0.64 -15.07
CA VAL A 288 3.41 1.59 -14.01
C VAL A 288 4.10 1.21 -12.72
N THR A 289 4.27 2.17 -11.84
CA THR A 289 4.77 1.92 -10.48
C THR A 289 3.60 1.91 -9.52
N GLY A 290 3.49 0.88 -8.69
CA GLY A 290 2.50 0.78 -7.64
C GLY A 290 2.82 1.69 -6.44
N SER A 291 1.88 1.77 -5.51
CA SER A 291 2.07 2.47 -4.25
C SER A 291 3.15 1.84 -3.34
N ASP A 292 3.52 0.62 -3.63
CA ASP A 292 4.60 -0.16 -3.00
C ASP A 292 5.96 0.00 -3.72
N CYS A 293 6.04 0.90 -4.69
CA CYS A 293 7.19 1.16 -5.56
C CYS A 293 7.62 -0.02 -6.45
N HIS A 294 6.84 -1.07 -6.52
CA HIS A 294 7.08 -2.16 -7.46
C HIS A 294 6.51 -1.87 -8.84
N THR A 295 7.11 -2.50 -9.85
CA THR A 295 6.64 -2.38 -11.22
C THR A 295 5.45 -3.30 -11.46
N TYR A 296 4.39 -2.73 -12.00
CA TYR A 296 3.18 -3.41 -12.47
C TYR A 296 2.97 -3.10 -13.94
N ILE A 297 2.16 -3.92 -14.58
CA ILE A 297 1.77 -3.70 -15.97
C ILE A 297 0.25 -3.55 -16.04
N VAL A 298 -0.24 -2.42 -16.52
CA VAL A 298 -1.64 -2.24 -16.92
C VAL A 298 -1.77 -2.66 -18.38
N GLN A 299 -2.73 -3.52 -18.70
CA GLN A 299 -2.96 -3.99 -20.06
C GLN A 299 -4.42 -3.86 -20.48
N ASN A 300 -4.63 -3.59 -21.75
CA ASN A 300 -5.96 -3.54 -22.36
C ASN A 300 -6.56 -4.94 -22.60
N ASN A 301 -5.74 -5.88 -23.07
CA ASN A 301 -6.09 -7.28 -23.30
C ASN A 301 -7.46 -7.50 -23.99
N ASN A 302 -7.59 -6.94 -25.17
CA ASN A 302 -8.84 -6.93 -25.96
C ASN A 302 -8.90 -8.12 -26.96
N TRP A 303 -8.47 -9.32 -26.53
CA TRP A 303 -8.13 -10.46 -27.38
C TRP A 303 -9.34 -11.14 -28.04
N GLY A 304 -10.48 -11.14 -27.40
CA GLY A 304 -11.69 -11.85 -27.88
C GLY A 304 -12.62 -10.95 -28.69
N ASN A 305 -12.29 -9.70 -28.89
CA ASN A 305 -13.13 -8.77 -29.64
C ASN A 305 -13.07 -9.00 -31.14
N PRO A 306 -14.21 -8.94 -31.84
CA PRO A 306 -14.22 -8.99 -33.30
C PRO A 306 -13.51 -7.77 -33.90
N THR A 307 -13.10 -7.92 -35.17
CA THR A 307 -12.47 -6.83 -35.96
C THR A 307 -13.33 -5.56 -35.91
N GLY A 308 -12.72 -4.43 -35.57
CA GLY A 308 -13.41 -3.14 -35.44
C GLY A 308 -13.92 -2.80 -34.03
N SER A 309 -13.84 -3.73 -33.08
CA SER A 309 -14.13 -3.43 -31.68
C SER A 309 -13.01 -2.59 -31.06
N ALA A 310 -13.38 -1.61 -30.25
CA ALA A 310 -12.43 -0.74 -29.55
C ALA A 310 -12.63 -0.82 -28.05
N GLN A 311 -11.53 -0.77 -27.31
CA GLN A 311 -11.54 -0.63 -25.86
C GLN A 311 -10.49 0.41 -25.45
N VAL A 312 -10.87 1.36 -24.61
CA VAL A 312 -10.01 2.43 -24.13
C VAL A 312 -9.97 2.39 -22.61
N LEU A 313 -8.77 2.41 -22.07
CA LEU A 313 -8.51 2.49 -20.63
C LEU A 313 -7.80 3.81 -20.31
N ASN A 314 -8.24 4.50 -19.26
CA ASN A 314 -7.42 5.49 -18.55
C ASN A 314 -6.84 4.83 -17.32
N TYR A 315 -5.52 4.95 -17.10
CA TYR A 315 -4.85 4.39 -15.94
C TYR A 315 -4.16 5.45 -15.09
N ALA A 316 -4.04 5.18 -13.80
CA ALA A 316 -3.24 5.94 -12.85
C ALA A 316 -2.66 4.96 -11.81
N GLY A 317 -1.34 4.78 -11.83
CA GLY A 317 -0.68 3.70 -11.10
C GLY A 317 -1.27 2.34 -11.46
N THR A 318 -1.54 1.49 -10.46
CA THR A 318 -2.09 0.14 -10.66
C THR A 318 -3.61 0.12 -10.86
N GLY A 319 -4.28 1.27 -10.79
CA GLY A 319 -5.70 1.41 -11.08
C GLY A 319 -5.96 1.82 -12.54
N PHE A 320 -7.13 1.47 -13.06
CA PHE A 320 -7.57 1.90 -14.39
C PHE A 320 -9.10 2.03 -14.46
N THR A 321 -9.58 2.77 -15.47
CA THR A 321 -11.01 2.89 -15.79
C THR A 321 -11.23 2.48 -17.24
N VAL A 322 -12.21 1.64 -17.49
CA VAL A 322 -12.72 1.35 -18.84
C VAL A 322 -13.52 2.56 -19.29
N VAL A 323 -12.93 3.41 -20.15
CA VAL A 323 -13.57 4.64 -20.66
C VAL A 323 -14.64 4.29 -21.68
N SER A 324 -14.33 3.32 -22.55
CA SER A 324 -15.27 2.78 -23.53
C SER A 324 -14.87 1.37 -23.92
N SER A 325 -15.86 0.54 -24.22
CA SER A 325 -15.67 -0.77 -24.82
C SER A 325 -16.85 -1.10 -25.71
N THR A 326 -16.60 -1.63 -26.92
CA THR A 326 -17.65 -2.00 -27.89
C THR A 326 -17.66 -3.49 -28.19
N GLY A 327 -16.80 -4.27 -27.55
CA GLY A 327 -16.68 -5.70 -27.76
C GLY A 327 -17.81 -6.49 -27.13
N SER A 328 -18.14 -7.63 -27.69
CA SER A 328 -19.05 -8.59 -27.08
C SER A 328 -18.58 -10.04 -27.28
N GLY A 329 -18.60 -10.80 -26.21
CA GLY A 329 -18.34 -12.24 -26.19
C GLY A 329 -19.63 -13.02 -25.96
N SER A 330 -19.78 -14.18 -26.57
CA SER A 330 -20.96 -15.04 -26.41
C SER A 330 -20.76 -16.15 -25.39
N SER A 331 -19.71 -16.95 -25.56
CA SER A 331 -19.36 -18.06 -24.66
C SER A 331 -18.08 -17.81 -23.86
N ALA A 332 -17.24 -16.93 -24.34
CA ALA A 332 -16.01 -16.49 -23.69
C ALA A 332 -16.02 -14.97 -23.57
N PRO A 333 -15.26 -14.39 -22.63
CA PRO A 333 -15.14 -12.93 -22.54
C PRO A 333 -14.51 -12.36 -23.80
N ALA A 334 -14.92 -11.14 -24.15
CA ALA A 334 -14.37 -10.38 -25.27
C ALA A 334 -13.01 -9.75 -24.92
N SER A 335 -12.80 -9.44 -23.65
CA SER A 335 -11.57 -8.80 -23.19
C SER A 335 -11.29 -9.09 -21.71
N PHE A 336 -10.04 -8.84 -21.27
CA PHE A 336 -9.60 -8.93 -19.89
C PHE A 336 -8.66 -7.76 -19.55
N PRO A 337 -9.16 -6.50 -19.53
CA PRO A 337 -8.35 -5.41 -19.02
C PRO A 337 -7.97 -5.69 -17.58
N SER A 338 -6.67 -5.58 -17.28
CA SER A 338 -6.13 -5.97 -15.99
C SER A 338 -4.82 -5.28 -15.68
N THR A 339 -4.46 -5.29 -14.39
CA THR A 339 -3.13 -4.98 -13.91
C THR A 339 -2.48 -6.27 -13.44
N TYR A 340 -1.19 -6.47 -13.72
CA TYR A 340 -0.51 -7.72 -13.36
C TYR A 340 0.95 -7.52 -12.93
N VAL A 341 1.47 -8.57 -12.30
CA VAL A 341 2.89 -8.80 -12.00
C VAL A 341 3.32 -10.15 -12.54
N GLY A 342 4.62 -10.33 -12.75
CA GLY A 342 5.20 -11.56 -13.29
C GLY A 342 5.48 -11.44 -14.79
N ALA A 343 5.52 -12.57 -15.49
CA ALA A 343 5.73 -12.61 -16.93
C ALA A 343 4.42 -13.02 -17.60
N ASN A 344 3.78 -12.10 -18.28
CA ASN A 344 2.65 -12.47 -19.12
C ASN A 344 3.15 -13.29 -20.30
N GLY A 345 2.77 -14.56 -20.34
CA GLY A 345 3.22 -15.54 -21.34
C GLY A 345 2.97 -15.20 -22.81
N ASN A 346 2.17 -14.16 -23.09
CA ASN A 346 1.90 -13.71 -24.46
C ASN A 346 2.87 -12.63 -24.98
N ILE A 347 3.97 -12.34 -24.24
CA ILE A 347 4.85 -11.24 -24.59
C ILE A 347 6.26 -11.74 -24.88
N ALA A 348 6.66 -11.65 -26.13
CA ALA A 348 7.98 -12.06 -26.60
C ALA A 348 9.12 -11.11 -26.19
N ASN A 349 8.83 -9.94 -25.59
CA ASN A 349 9.86 -9.00 -25.16
C ASN A 349 9.83 -8.77 -23.64
N GLY A 350 11.02 -8.72 -23.04
CA GLY A 350 11.18 -8.55 -21.60
C GLY A 350 10.73 -7.20 -21.02
N THR A 351 10.27 -6.26 -21.84
CA THR A 351 9.88 -4.90 -21.43
C THR A 351 8.66 -4.88 -20.49
N TYR A 352 7.82 -5.91 -20.59
CA TYR A 352 6.59 -6.02 -19.82
C TYR A 352 6.61 -7.18 -18.82
N ASN A 353 7.80 -7.62 -18.43
CA ASN A 353 8.00 -8.60 -17.38
C ASN A 353 8.44 -7.89 -16.09
N THR A 354 7.94 -8.34 -14.96
CA THR A 354 8.27 -7.79 -13.63
C THR A 354 9.02 -8.79 -12.76
N TRP A 355 9.83 -9.66 -13.36
CA TRP A 355 10.55 -10.73 -12.66
C TRP A 355 11.50 -10.22 -11.57
N SER A 356 12.18 -9.12 -11.82
CA SER A 356 13.30 -8.66 -11.00
C SER A 356 12.87 -8.08 -9.65
N ASP A 357 11.66 -7.54 -9.55
CA ASP A 357 11.23 -6.82 -8.36
C ASP A 357 10.01 -7.44 -7.64
N THR A 358 9.36 -8.43 -8.24
CA THR A 358 8.16 -9.08 -7.67
C THR A 358 8.44 -10.38 -6.95
N GLY A 359 9.65 -10.92 -7.05
CA GLY A 359 10.01 -12.23 -6.50
C GLY A 359 9.43 -13.42 -7.27
N LEU A 360 8.81 -13.18 -8.43
CA LEU A 360 8.29 -14.21 -9.34
C LEU A 360 9.32 -14.52 -10.45
N PRO A 361 9.35 -15.76 -10.99
CA PRO A 361 8.58 -16.93 -10.60
C PRO A 361 9.04 -17.52 -9.25
N LYS A 362 8.11 -17.99 -8.43
CA LYS A 362 8.43 -18.57 -7.14
C LYS A 362 7.77 -19.94 -6.97
N GLN A 363 8.55 -20.93 -6.52
CA GLN A 363 7.99 -22.26 -6.26
C GLN A 363 6.95 -22.18 -5.15
N VAL A 364 5.79 -22.79 -5.35
CA VAL A 364 4.65 -22.73 -4.44
C VAL A 364 5.03 -23.17 -3.02
N SER A 365 5.85 -24.23 -2.89
CA SER A 365 6.36 -24.69 -1.60
C SER A 365 7.28 -23.68 -0.88
N ALA A 366 7.89 -22.76 -1.62
CA ALA A 366 8.77 -21.72 -1.08
C ALA A 366 8.04 -20.40 -0.74
N ILE A 367 6.77 -20.26 -1.11
CA ILE A 367 5.96 -19.08 -0.79
C ILE A 367 5.63 -19.12 0.70
N LYS A 368 6.07 -18.13 1.45
CA LYS A 368 5.72 -17.93 2.85
C LYS A 368 4.39 -17.17 2.98
N SER A 369 4.22 -16.13 2.18
CA SER A 369 2.99 -15.34 2.05
C SER A 369 2.91 -14.71 0.67
N ALA A 370 1.70 -14.41 0.20
CA ALA A 370 1.42 -13.67 -1.03
C ALA A 370 0.29 -12.66 -0.77
N MET A 371 0.59 -11.68 0.09
CA MET A 371 -0.39 -10.66 0.48
C MET A 371 -0.77 -9.80 -0.71
N THR A 372 -2.06 -9.72 -1.00
CA THR A 372 -2.59 -8.99 -2.16
C THR A 372 -3.81 -8.17 -1.79
N SER A 373 -4.07 -7.12 -2.55
CA SER A 373 -5.30 -6.35 -2.49
C SER A 373 -5.78 -5.97 -3.89
N PHE A 374 -7.09 -5.97 -4.09
CA PHE A 374 -7.74 -5.50 -5.30
C PHE A 374 -9.07 -4.85 -4.93
N GLY A 375 -9.33 -3.68 -5.51
CA GLY A 375 -10.58 -2.97 -5.35
C GLY A 375 -11.17 -2.57 -6.70
N TRP A 376 -12.50 -2.49 -6.77
CA TRP A 376 -13.20 -2.13 -8.00
C TRP A 376 -14.52 -1.38 -7.72
N SER A 377 -15.02 -0.67 -8.72
CA SER A 377 -16.30 0.04 -8.70
C SER A 377 -16.80 0.35 -10.10
N GLY A 378 -18.05 0.82 -10.22
CA GLY A 378 -18.64 1.25 -11.50
C GLY A 378 -19.10 0.09 -12.38
N GLY A 379 -19.27 0.36 -13.67
CA GLY A 379 -19.94 -0.54 -14.60
C GLY A 379 -21.48 -0.55 -14.44
N ALA A 380 -22.17 -1.26 -15.32
CA ALA A 380 -23.62 -1.40 -15.24
C ALA A 380 -24.01 -2.27 -14.04
N SER A 381 -25.12 -1.95 -13.39
CA SER A 381 -25.71 -2.82 -12.37
C SER A 381 -26.10 -4.15 -13.00
N ASN A 382 -25.64 -5.26 -12.47
CA ASN A 382 -25.76 -6.61 -13.05
C ASN A 382 -25.11 -6.74 -14.45
N GLY A 383 -24.05 -5.95 -14.71
CA GLY A 383 -23.32 -5.97 -15.97
C GLY A 383 -22.69 -7.32 -16.28
N GLN A 384 -22.52 -7.61 -17.58
CA GLN A 384 -21.91 -8.85 -18.08
C GLN A 384 -20.38 -8.74 -18.07
N PHE A 385 -19.83 -8.66 -16.88
CA PHE A 385 -18.40 -8.71 -16.56
C PHE A 385 -18.22 -9.41 -15.22
N ASN A 386 -17.02 -9.88 -14.92
CA ASN A 386 -16.60 -10.23 -13.56
C ASN A 386 -15.56 -9.25 -13.03
N ALA A 387 -15.29 -9.30 -11.72
CA ALA A 387 -14.11 -8.74 -11.10
C ALA A 387 -13.30 -9.90 -10.54
N THR A 388 -12.10 -10.12 -11.03
CA THR A 388 -11.38 -11.37 -10.80
C THR A 388 -9.88 -11.20 -10.67
N TYR A 389 -9.27 -12.16 -9.96
CA TYR A 389 -7.87 -12.51 -10.09
C TYR A 389 -7.71 -13.67 -11.06
N ASP A 390 -6.66 -13.61 -11.90
CA ASP A 390 -6.11 -14.74 -12.64
C ASP A 390 -4.69 -15.01 -12.14
N VAL A 391 -4.45 -16.23 -11.69
CA VAL A 391 -3.20 -16.65 -11.04
C VAL A 391 -2.63 -17.83 -11.80
N TRP A 392 -1.46 -17.65 -12.43
CA TRP A 392 -0.91 -18.61 -13.38
C TRP A 392 0.27 -19.36 -12.80
N PHE A 393 0.36 -20.64 -13.16
CA PHE A 393 1.37 -21.57 -12.69
C PHE A 393 2.05 -22.32 -13.82
N ALA A 394 3.35 -22.61 -13.65
CA ALA A 394 4.12 -23.46 -14.54
C ALA A 394 4.76 -24.62 -13.75
N LYS A 395 4.95 -25.79 -14.40
CA LYS A 395 5.64 -26.95 -13.78
C LYS A 395 7.12 -26.69 -13.62
N THR A 396 7.71 -25.93 -14.54
CA THR A 396 9.12 -25.54 -14.52
C THR A 396 9.21 -24.01 -14.43
N PRO A 397 10.25 -23.46 -13.79
CA PRO A 397 10.39 -22.02 -13.71
C PRO A 397 10.64 -21.48 -15.12
N PRO A 398 9.77 -20.60 -15.67
CA PRO A 398 10.07 -19.93 -16.91
C PRO A 398 11.26 -19.00 -16.72
N SER A 399 12.09 -18.84 -17.74
CA SER A 399 13.19 -17.89 -17.72
C SER A 399 12.71 -16.49 -18.13
N ALA A 400 13.33 -15.46 -17.54
CA ALA A 400 13.01 -14.07 -17.89
C ALA A 400 13.17 -13.84 -19.41
N GLY A 401 12.16 -13.22 -20.01
CA GLY A 401 12.15 -12.91 -21.44
C GLY A 401 11.76 -14.08 -22.36
N THR A 402 11.50 -15.26 -21.81
CA THR A 402 10.92 -16.36 -22.60
C THR A 402 9.41 -16.35 -22.48
N TYR A 403 8.79 -16.78 -23.57
CA TYR A 403 7.36 -17.03 -23.62
C TYR A 403 7.00 -18.11 -22.59
N ASN A 404 5.90 -17.92 -21.85
CA ASN A 404 5.46 -18.88 -20.87
C ASN A 404 4.70 -20.05 -21.55
N ASP A 405 5.40 -20.82 -22.38
CA ASP A 405 4.86 -22.03 -23.02
C ASP A 405 4.42 -23.09 -22.03
N GLY A 406 4.82 -22.91 -20.79
CA GLY A 406 4.64 -23.85 -19.72
C GLY A 406 3.50 -23.54 -18.75
N VAL A 407 2.52 -22.70 -19.08
CA VAL A 407 1.34 -22.56 -18.22
C VAL A 407 0.71 -23.92 -18.01
N SER A 408 0.84 -24.42 -16.78
CA SER A 408 0.39 -25.77 -16.42
C SER A 408 -1.00 -25.78 -15.85
N GLY A 409 -1.45 -24.64 -15.34
CA GLY A 409 -2.79 -24.45 -14.80
C GLY A 409 -2.97 -23.01 -14.29
N PHE A 410 -4.20 -22.63 -14.01
CA PHE A 410 -4.47 -21.35 -13.40
C PHE A 410 -5.63 -21.44 -12.41
N LEU A 411 -5.60 -20.51 -11.46
CA LEU A 411 -6.58 -20.33 -10.42
C LEU A 411 -7.24 -18.96 -10.62
N MET A 412 -8.55 -18.88 -10.39
CA MET A 412 -9.29 -17.63 -10.43
C MET A 412 -9.95 -17.34 -9.09
N VAL A 413 -10.03 -16.06 -8.71
CA VAL A 413 -10.80 -15.61 -7.54
C VAL A 413 -11.73 -14.51 -8.00
N TRP A 414 -13.04 -14.81 -8.08
CA TRP A 414 -14.08 -13.90 -8.56
C TRP A 414 -14.73 -13.17 -7.40
N LEU A 415 -14.48 -11.87 -7.30
CA LEU A 415 -15.07 -10.96 -6.33
C LEU A 415 -16.50 -10.52 -6.74
N TYR A 416 -16.80 -10.60 -8.02
CA TYR A 416 -18.11 -10.37 -8.61
C TYR A 416 -18.35 -11.38 -9.73
N LYS A 417 -19.57 -11.91 -9.76
CA LYS A 417 -20.02 -12.85 -10.80
C LYS A 417 -21.26 -12.28 -11.49
N PRO A 418 -21.27 -12.16 -12.82
CA PRO A 418 -22.47 -11.83 -13.57
C PRO A 418 -23.51 -12.95 -13.50
N SER A 419 -24.78 -12.61 -13.61
CA SER A 419 -25.88 -13.59 -13.48
C SER A 419 -25.88 -14.68 -14.56
N ASN A 420 -25.42 -14.34 -15.77
CA ASN A 420 -25.56 -15.20 -16.96
C ASN A 420 -24.28 -15.95 -17.33
N PHE A 421 -23.18 -15.71 -16.61
CA PHE A 421 -21.89 -16.33 -16.88
C PHE A 421 -21.35 -16.99 -15.61
N HIS A 422 -20.54 -18.01 -15.82
CA HIS A 422 -19.88 -18.74 -14.76
C HIS A 422 -18.45 -19.11 -15.22
N PRO A 423 -17.55 -19.43 -14.30
CA PRO A 423 -16.21 -19.88 -14.67
C PRO A 423 -16.25 -21.25 -15.35
N ILE A 424 -15.09 -21.73 -15.78
CA ILE A 424 -14.94 -23.07 -16.35
C ILE A 424 -15.45 -24.12 -15.35
N GLY A 425 -16.21 -25.08 -15.85
CA GLY A 425 -16.91 -26.10 -15.08
C GLY A 425 -18.43 -26.06 -15.32
N ASN A 426 -19.12 -27.14 -14.98
CA ASN A 426 -20.57 -27.27 -15.23
C ASN A 426 -21.41 -26.70 -14.07
N SER A 427 -20.88 -26.76 -12.86
CA SER A 427 -21.52 -26.26 -11.63
C SER A 427 -20.48 -26.08 -10.53
N ALA A 428 -20.84 -25.37 -9.46
CA ALA A 428 -20.06 -25.37 -8.23
C ALA A 428 -20.05 -26.80 -7.64
N ILE A 429 -18.87 -27.26 -7.27
CA ILE A 429 -18.62 -28.65 -6.83
C ILE A 429 -18.48 -28.77 -5.30
N ARG A 430 -18.17 -27.69 -4.63
CA ARG A 430 -18.11 -27.55 -3.18
C ARG A 430 -18.07 -26.07 -2.77
N GLN A 431 -18.12 -25.84 -1.48
CA GLN A 431 -17.78 -24.55 -0.89
C GLN A 431 -16.46 -24.62 -0.13
N ALA A 432 -15.77 -23.47 -0.05
CA ALA A 432 -14.58 -23.25 0.76
C ALA A 432 -14.73 -21.96 1.57
N THR A 433 -14.22 -21.94 2.80
CA THR A 433 -14.13 -20.72 3.62
C THR A 433 -12.70 -20.27 3.63
N ILE A 434 -12.38 -19.16 2.97
CA ILE A 434 -11.03 -18.61 2.81
C ILE A 434 -11.11 -17.09 2.99
N ALA A 435 -10.12 -16.50 3.65
CA ALA A 435 -10.06 -15.05 3.90
C ALA A 435 -11.34 -14.47 4.54
N GLY A 436 -12.01 -15.25 5.39
CA GLY A 436 -13.23 -14.83 6.10
C GLY A 436 -14.52 -14.84 5.24
N HIS A 437 -14.47 -15.34 4.01
CA HIS A 437 -15.59 -15.41 3.09
C HIS A 437 -15.88 -16.84 2.63
N THR A 438 -17.11 -17.11 2.21
CA THR A 438 -17.52 -18.38 1.59
C THR A 438 -17.43 -18.26 0.08
N TRP A 439 -16.82 -19.26 -0.54
CA TRP A 439 -16.58 -19.34 -1.98
C TRP A 439 -17.18 -20.60 -2.56
N ASP A 440 -17.93 -20.46 -3.64
CA ASP A 440 -18.36 -21.57 -4.48
C ASP A 440 -17.18 -21.97 -5.37
N VAL A 441 -16.70 -23.19 -5.22
CA VAL A 441 -15.55 -23.71 -5.96
C VAL A 441 -16.01 -24.39 -7.24
N TRP A 442 -15.42 -23.99 -8.35
CA TRP A 442 -15.64 -24.54 -9.69
C TRP A 442 -14.35 -25.15 -10.20
N ALA A 443 -14.41 -26.21 -10.96
CA ALA A 443 -13.25 -26.82 -11.57
C ALA A 443 -13.56 -27.39 -12.95
N GLY A 444 -12.58 -27.31 -13.83
CA GLY A 444 -12.68 -27.87 -15.17
C GLY A 444 -11.41 -27.63 -15.98
N PRO A 445 -11.28 -28.27 -17.16
CA PRO A 445 -10.14 -28.04 -18.03
C PRO A 445 -10.36 -26.83 -18.92
N ARG A 446 -9.34 -26.04 -19.14
CA ARG A 446 -9.28 -25.14 -20.27
C ARG A 446 -8.94 -25.96 -21.52
N GLY A 447 -9.89 -26.07 -22.44
CA GLY A 447 -9.72 -26.88 -23.65
C GLY A 447 -8.68 -26.32 -24.61
N SER A 448 -8.10 -27.18 -25.44
CA SER A 448 -7.12 -26.90 -26.48
C SER A 448 -7.61 -26.01 -27.63
N GLY A 449 -8.87 -25.61 -27.64
CA GLY A 449 -9.51 -24.79 -28.69
C GLY A 449 -9.82 -23.35 -28.30
N GLN A 450 -9.62 -22.95 -27.08
CA GLN A 450 -9.96 -21.62 -26.59
C GLN A 450 -8.79 -20.66 -26.74
N GLY A 451 -8.55 -20.21 -27.97
CA GLY A 451 -7.88 -18.94 -28.28
C GLY A 451 -6.47 -18.67 -27.72
N ASN A 452 -5.70 -19.67 -27.36
CA ASN A 452 -4.33 -19.49 -26.95
C ASN A 452 -3.37 -20.05 -28.02
N THR A 453 -2.90 -19.19 -28.91
CA THR A 453 -2.00 -19.51 -30.01
C THR A 453 -0.56 -19.78 -29.55
N GLY A 454 -0.32 -20.20 -28.33
CA GLY A 454 1.04 -20.36 -27.82
C GLY A 454 1.25 -21.35 -26.69
N GLY A 455 0.31 -22.17 -26.34
CA GLY A 455 0.50 -23.16 -25.29
C GLY A 455 0.63 -24.56 -25.83
N VAL A 456 1.54 -25.34 -25.28
CA VAL A 456 1.73 -26.75 -25.61
C VAL A 456 0.40 -27.49 -25.58
N ASN A 457 0.00 -27.99 -26.73
CA ASN A 457 -1.17 -28.84 -26.93
C ASN A 457 -0.81 -30.24 -26.41
N ASP A 458 -0.83 -30.47 -25.11
CA ASP A 458 -0.61 -31.79 -24.52
C ASP A 458 -1.89 -32.67 -24.53
N GLY A 459 -2.96 -32.17 -25.15
CA GLY A 459 -4.21 -32.91 -25.32
C GLY A 459 -5.02 -33.11 -24.03
N ALA A 460 -4.45 -32.83 -22.87
CA ALA A 460 -5.05 -33.16 -21.57
C ALA A 460 -5.90 -32.01 -20.97
N GLY A 461 -5.82 -30.80 -21.55
CA GLY A 461 -6.41 -29.60 -20.97
C GLY A 461 -5.68 -29.14 -19.70
N ARG A 462 -5.70 -27.84 -19.44
CA ARG A 462 -5.06 -27.27 -18.25
C ARG A 462 -6.07 -27.20 -17.12
N PRO A 463 -5.74 -27.64 -15.89
CA PRO A 463 -6.65 -27.51 -14.76
C PRO A 463 -6.92 -26.03 -14.44
N VAL A 464 -8.18 -25.70 -14.27
CA VAL A 464 -8.66 -24.41 -13.78
C VAL A 464 -9.49 -24.64 -12.55
N ILE A 465 -9.14 -23.96 -11.46
CA ILE A 465 -9.95 -23.92 -10.25
C ILE A 465 -10.36 -22.47 -10.01
N SER A 466 -11.67 -22.25 -9.93
CA SER A 466 -12.22 -20.92 -9.72
C SER A 466 -12.98 -20.84 -8.40
N TYR A 467 -12.64 -19.86 -7.59
CA TYR A 467 -13.33 -19.51 -6.36
C TYR A 467 -14.22 -18.32 -6.64
N VAL A 468 -15.52 -18.51 -6.57
CA VAL A 468 -16.52 -17.47 -6.84
C VAL A 468 -17.17 -17.08 -5.53
N ILE A 469 -17.17 -15.78 -5.22
CA ILE A 469 -17.83 -15.32 -3.99
C ILE A 469 -19.26 -15.82 -3.90
N SER A 470 -19.60 -16.46 -2.78
CA SER A 470 -20.96 -16.94 -2.52
C SER A 470 -21.74 -15.80 -1.86
N GLY A 471 -22.75 -15.30 -2.54
CA GLY A 471 -23.59 -14.21 -2.06
C GLY A 471 -23.26 -12.85 -2.66
N ALA A 472 -23.20 -11.80 -1.84
CA ALA A 472 -22.97 -10.44 -2.32
C ALA A 472 -21.53 -10.25 -2.85
N SER A 473 -21.38 -9.44 -3.89
CA SER A 473 -20.08 -9.07 -4.44
C SER A 473 -19.22 -8.34 -3.43
N LEU A 474 -17.90 -8.49 -3.55
CA LEU A 474 -16.91 -7.80 -2.74
C LEU A 474 -16.30 -6.65 -3.56
N PRO A 475 -16.60 -5.39 -3.24
CA PRO A 475 -16.03 -4.25 -3.97
C PRO A 475 -14.52 -4.10 -3.72
N SER A 476 -14.00 -4.72 -2.67
CA SER A 476 -12.56 -4.82 -2.40
C SER A 476 -12.27 -6.02 -1.52
N LEU A 477 -11.07 -6.57 -1.66
CA LEU A 477 -10.56 -7.62 -0.78
C LEU A 477 -9.05 -7.50 -0.63
N SER A 478 -8.58 -7.62 0.62
CA SER A 478 -7.17 -7.79 0.97
C SER A 478 -7.01 -9.12 1.67
N PHE A 479 -6.11 -9.98 1.18
CA PHE A 479 -5.97 -11.36 1.67
C PHE A 479 -4.59 -11.95 1.33
N ASP A 480 -4.27 -13.09 1.93
CA ASP A 480 -3.12 -13.88 1.51
C ASP A 480 -3.55 -14.85 0.39
N LEU A 481 -3.10 -14.61 -0.84
CA LEU A 481 -3.37 -15.46 -2.00
C LEU A 481 -2.88 -16.90 -1.78
N LYS A 482 -1.89 -17.09 -0.90
CA LYS A 482 -1.38 -18.41 -0.55
C LYS A 482 -2.47 -19.32 0.02
N ASP A 483 -3.49 -18.80 0.70
CA ASP A 483 -4.57 -19.61 1.27
C ASP A 483 -5.40 -20.28 0.15
N PHE A 484 -5.69 -19.58 -0.92
CA PHE A 484 -6.34 -20.14 -2.12
C PHE A 484 -5.44 -21.14 -2.84
N ILE A 485 -4.15 -20.83 -2.97
CA ILE A 485 -3.17 -21.73 -3.57
C ILE A 485 -3.06 -23.04 -2.75
N ASN A 486 -3.02 -22.96 -1.44
CA ASN A 486 -2.97 -24.12 -0.56
C ASN A 486 -4.24 -24.98 -0.66
N ASP A 487 -5.41 -24.35 -0.74
CA ASP A 487 -6.68 -25.08 -0.95
C ASP A 487 -6.68 -25.79 -2.31
N ALA A 488 -6.23 -25.11 -3.37
CA ALA A 488 -6.10 -25.70 -4.71
C ALA A 488 -5.09 -26.85 -4.76
N VAL A 489 -3.97 -26.75 -4.07
CA VAL A 489 -2.98 -27.85 -3.96
C VAL A 489 -3.54 -29.03 -3.18
N THR A 490 -4.27 -28.77 -2.11
CA THR A 490 -4.82 -29.82 -1.22
C THR A 490 -5.99 -30.55 -1.84
N ASN A 491 -6.93 -29.82 -2.45
CA ASN A 491 -8.22 -30.35 -2.92
C ASN A 491 -8.30 -30.52 -4.44
N GLY A 492 -7.35 -29.91 -5.19
CA GLY A 492 -7.48 -29.73 -6.64
C GLY A 492 -7.64 -31.04 -7.43
N ALA A 493 -7.01 -32.13 -7.02
CA ALA A 493 -7.20 -33.44 -7.67
C ALA A 493 -8.65 -33.93 -7.56
N SER A 494 -9.23 -33.85 -6.36
CA SER A 494 -10.64 -34.20 -6.12
C SER A 494 -11.59 -33.25 -6.82
N ASP A 495 -11.27 -31.95 -6.84
CA ASP A 495 -12.07 -30.91 -7.47
C ASP A 495 -12.11 -31.12 -9.00
N MET A 496 -10.99 -31.40 -9.64
CA MET A 496 -10.92 -31.69 -11.06
C MET A 496 -11.70 -32.95 -11.43
N GLN A 497 -11.65 -33.99 -10.60
CA GLN A 497 -12.46 -35.20 -10.79
C GLN A 497 -13.96 -34.92 -10.74
N LYS A 498 -14.42 -34.07 -9.79
CA LYS A 498 -15.84 -33.71 -9.64
C LYS A 498 -16.28 -32.75 -10.74
N GLY A 499 -15.43 -31.82 -11.15
CA GLY A 499 -15.76 -30.81 -12.14
C GLY A 499 -15.89 -31.35 -13.55
N GLN A 500 -15.04 -32.29 -13.93
CA GLN A 500 -15.12 -32.97 -15.23
C GLN A 500 -14.31 -34.27 -15.23
N SER A 501 -14.95 -35.39 -15.58
CA SER A 501 -14.31 -36.71 -15.62
C SER A 501 -13.17 -36.77 -16.65
N GLY A 502 -12.05 -37.32 -16.27
CA GLY A 502 -10.93 -37.63 -17.16
C GLY A 502 -9.66 -36.79 -17.00
N ILE A 503 -9.66 -35.74 -16.14
CA ILE A 503 -8.47 -34.95 -15.87
C ILE A 503 -7.84 -35.41 -14.55
N THR A 504 -6.63 -35.92 -14.65
CA THR A 504 -5.83 -36.35 -13.51
C THR A 504 -4.82 -35.29 -13.04
N GLN A 505 -4.70 -34.20 -13.79
CA GLN A 505 -3.74 -33.15 -13.49
C GLN A 505 -4.27 -32.24 -12.38
N ALA A 506 -3.50 -32.09 -11.31
CA ALA A 506 -3.84 -31.26 -10.15
C ALA A 506 -2.73 -30.23 -9.91
N PHE A 507 -3.07 -29.18 -9.18
CA PHE A 507 -2.09 -28.23 -8.67
C PHE A 507 -1.10 -28.94 -7.77
N SER A 508 0.16 -28.48 -7.80
CA SER A 508 1.25 -29.07 -7.02
C SER A 508 2.08 -28.01 -6.34
N SER A 509 2.50 -28.29 -5.12
CA SER A 509 3.46 -27.45 -4.38
C SER A 509 4.84 -27.35 -5.05
N SER A 510 5.16 -28.25 -5.98
CA SER A 510 6.36 -28.19 -6.81
C SER A 510 6.26 -27.24 -8.00
N TRP A 511 5.06 -26.79 -8.35
CA TRP A 511 4.85 -25.82 -9.42
C TRP A 511 5.33 -24.43 -9.02
N TYR A 512 5.46 -23.54 -9.98
CA TYR A 512 5.88 -22.16 -9.79
C TYR A 512 4.71 -21.22 -10.05
N LEU A 513 4.47 -20.30 -9.12
CA LEU A 513 3.63 -19.13 -9.35
C LEU A 513 4.38 -18.21 -10.29
N THR A 514 3.80 -17.90 -11.44
CA THR A 514 4.46 -17.15 -12.52
C THR A 514 3.89 -15.76 -12.70
N ASP A 515 2.56 -15.63 -12.59
CA ASP A 515 1.86 -14.37 -12.84
C ASP A 515 0.63 -14.23 -11.96
N VAL A 516 0.34 -13.00 -11.57
CA VAL A 516 -0.89 -12.64 -10.86
C VAL A 516 -1.50 -11.41 -11.52
N PHE A 517 -2.70 -11.56 -12.01
CA PHE A 517 -3.51 -10.51 -12.63
C PHE A 517 -4.68 -10.17 -11.73
N ALA A 518 -5.12 -8.90 -11.77
CA ALA A 518 -6.39 -8.47 -11.22
C ALA A 518 -7.09 -7.53 -12.21
N GLY A 519 -8.36 -7.80 -12.50
CA GLY A 519 -9.07 -7.05 -13.54
C GLY A 519 -10.48 -7.57 -13.78
N PHE A 520 -10.92 -7.43 -15.02
CA PHE A 520 -12.30 -7.72 -15.41
C PHE A 520 -12.36 -8.57 -16.69
N GLU A 521 -12.92 -9.77 -16.61
CA GLU A 521 -13.37 -10.42 -17.82
C GLU A 521 -14.68 -9.78 -18.26
N ILE A 522 -14.75 -9.31 -19.50
CA ILE A 522 -15.87 -8.52 -20.02
C ILE A 522 -16.53 -9.30 -21.16
N TRP A 523 -17.81 -9.66 -20.99
CA TRP A 523 -18.63 -10.27 -22.04
C TRP A 523 -19.42 -9.23 -22.82
N ASN A 524 -19.80 -8.10 -22.20
CA ASN A 524 -20.48 -6.99 -22.86
C ASN A 524 -19.74 -5.69 -22.54
N GLY A 525 -19.07 -5.12 -23.55
CA GLY A 525 -18.29 -3.90 -23.41
C GLY A 525 -19.13 -2.68 -23.02
N GLY A 526 -20.38 -2.61 -23.48
CA GLY A 526 -21.29 -1.53 -23.09
C GLY A 526 -21.54 -1.51 -21.58
N ASP A 527 -21.68 -2.68 -20.97
CA ASP A 527 -21.87 -2.81 -19.52
C ASP A 527 -20.62 -2.44 -18.71
N ALA A 528 -19.44 -2.55 -19.33
CA ALA A 528 -18.17 -2.28 -18.69
C ALA A 528 -17.74 -0.79 -18.76
N THR A 529 -18.45 0.06 -19.48
CA THR A 529 -18.15 1.49 -19.53
C THR A 529 -18.28 2.10 -18.14
N GLY A 530 -17.21 2.79 -17.69
CA GLY A 530 -17.12 3.36 -16.34
C GLY A 530 -16.67 2.36 -15.27
N LEU A 531 -16.43 1.09 -15.61
CA LEU A 531 -15.87 0.09 -14.71
C LEU A 531 -14.45 0.49 -14.32
N LYS A 532 -14.14 0.46 -13.04
CA LYS A 532 -12.90 0.99 -12.48
C LYS A 532 -12.23 -0.03 -11.57
N SER A 533 -10.97 -0.36 -11.86
CA SER A 533 -10.03 -0.89 -10.87
C SER A 533 -9.53 0.28 -10.03
N THR A 534 -9.75 0.24 -8.73
CA THR A 534 -9.28 1.31 -7.82
C THR A 534 -7.83 1.12 -7.40
N GLY A 535 -7.26 -0.04 -7.68
CA GLY A 535 -5.86 -0.39 -7.46
C GLY A 535 -5.67 -1.89 -7.23
N PHE A 536 -4.47 -2.35 -7.52
CA PHE A 536 -4.01 -3.72 -7.28
C PHE A 536 -2.62 -3.70 -6.69
N SER A 537 -2.36 -4.54 -5.70
CA SER A 537 -1.03 -4.74 -5.13
C SER A 537 -0.82 -6.20 -4.76
N ILE A 538 0.43 -6.66 -4.80
CA ILE A 538 0.82 -7.98 -4.31
C ILE A 538 2.28 -7.99 -3.84
N ALA A 539 2.54 -8.69 -2.74
CA ALA A 539 3.88 -8.94 -2.20
C ALA A 539 4.07 -10.45 -1.96
N VAL A 540 4.93 -11.09 -2.76
CA VAL A 540 5.22 -12.53 -2.66
C VAL A 540 6.51 -12.74 -1.88
N LYS A 541 6.43 -13.40 -0.72
CA LYS A 541 7.56 -13.63 0.21
C LYS A 541 7.88 -15.10 0.37
#